data_9b704a69b42a12e6b0f43b4ff75cf4d1
#
_entry.id   9b704a69b42a12e6b0f43b4ff75cf4d1
#
_cell.length_a   1.000
_cell.length_b   1.000
_cell.length_c   1.000
_cell.angle_alpha   90.00
_cell.angle_beta   90.00
_cell.angle_gamma   90.00
#
_symmetry.space_group_name_H-M   'P 1'
#
loop_
_entity.id
_entity.type
_entity.pdbx_description
1 polymer ?
#
loop_
_entity_poly.entity_id
_entity_poly.type
_entity_poly.pdbx_seq_one_letter_code
_entity_poly.pdbx_strand_id
1 'polypeptide(L)'
;TRDISPYGKEWCTKTVSALASAQEKPLIVSGLALGTDICAHKTALESGLPTIGVMATGPETVYPFRHRDFAERLWRTPGCALISDYPPGTAPLALHFLRRNRIIAGICDTTVLIESKIKGGGMMTSRLAFSYSRDVYALPGRIDDIRSQGCNRLIREKVAEPLTSVEDLLDSLGLNSRVTARKICTRDI
;
A
#
# COMPACT_ATOMS: atom_id res chain seq x y z
N THR A 1 1.63 -3.33 8.42
CA THR A 1 1.71 -3.63 9.86
C THR A 1 0.68 -2.86 10.67
N ARG A 2 0.23 -3.45 11.79
CA ARG A 2 -0.64 -2.75 12.77
C ARG A 2 0.16 -1.94 13.81
N ASP A 3 1.43 -2.24 13.93
CA ASP A 3 2.40 -1.62 14.84
C ASP A 3 3.52 -1.00 14.00
N ILE A 4 3.22 0.17 13.43
CA ILE A 4 4.13 0.91 12.57
C ILE A 4 5.20 1.62 13.41
N SER A 5 6.48 1.49 13.02
CA SER A 5 7.58 2.22 13.64
C SER A 5 7.65 3.68 13.15
N PRO A 6 8.43 4.56 13.82
CA PRO A 6 8.72 5.90 13.29
C PRO A 6 9.32 5.85 11.86
N TYR A 7 10.24 4.91 11.61
CA TYR A 7 10.82 4.66 10.29
C TYR A 7 9.76 4.28 9.25
N GLY A 8 8.91 3.29 9.58
CA GLY A 8 7.83 2.87 8.68
C GLY A 8 6.81 3.99 8.41
N LYS A 9 6.47 4.78 9.45
CA LYS A 9 5.58 5.93 9.30
C LYS A 9 6.18 7.00 8.38
N GLU A 10 7.44 7.33 8.59
CA GLU A 10 8.17 8.28 7.75
C GLU A 10 8.16 7.86 6.28
N TRP A 11 8.55 6.62 5.99
CA TRP A 11 8.62 6.12 4.62
C TRP A 11 7.23 5.92 3.99
N CYS A 12 6.23 5.50 4.75
CA CYS A 12 4.85 5.47 4.28
C CYS A 12 4.38 6.86 3.84
N THR A 13 4.63 7.88 4.68
CA THR A 13 4.26 9.27 4.38
C THR A 13 5.04 9.79 3.17
N LYS A 14 6.36 9.63 3.13
CA LYS A 14 7.19 10.05 1.99
C LYS A 14 6.73 9.42 0.67
N THR A 15 6.52 8.11 0.67
CA THR A 15 6.09 7.38 -0.53
C THR A 15 4.73 7.87 -1.03
N VAL A 16 3.73 7.93 -0.14
CA VAL A 16 2.38 8.35 -0.56
C VAL A 16 2.36 9.83 -0.96
N SER A 17 3.06 10.72 -0.25
CA SER A 17 3.11 12.15 -0.61
C SER A 17 3.78 12.38 -1.96
N ALA A 18 4.83 11.64 -2.27
CA ALA A 18 5.52 11.77 -3.54
C ALA A 18 4.65 11.33 -4.74
N LEU A 19 3.81 10.32 -4.55
CA LEU A 19 2.83 9.91 -5.57
C LEU A 19 1.86 11.04 -5.95
N ALA A 20 1.63 12.01 -5.07
CA ALA A 20 0.77 13.16 -5.37
C ALA A 20 1.38 14.14 -6.37
N SER A 21 2.69 14.08 -6.62
CA SER A 21 3.38 14.88 -7.63
C SER A 21 3.25 14.32 -9.04
N ALA A 22 2.76 13.09 -9.19
CA ALA A 22 2.55 12.47 -10.48
C ALA A 22 1.50 13.23 -11.31
N GLN A 23 1.70 13.28 -12.64
CA GLN A 23 0.75 13.92 -13.54
C GLN A 23 -0.61 13.20 -13.50
N GLU A 24 -0.59 11.87 -13.54
CA GLU A 24 -1.77 11.04 -13.27
C GLU A 24 -1.70 10.56 -11.82
N LYS A 25 -2.63 11.06 -11.00
CA LYS A 25 -2.67 10.74 -9.58
C LYS A 25 -3.09 9.29 -9.35
N PRO A 26 -2.21 8.44 -8.79
CA PRO A 26 -2.57 7.06 -8.52
C PRO A 26 -3.58 6.94 -7.39
N LEU A 27 -4.38 5.88 -7.44
CA LEU A 27 -5.33 5.51 -6.41
C LEU A 27 -4.63 4.73 -5.30
N ILE A 28 -4.74 5.20 -4.08
CA ILE A 28 -4.20 4.49 -2.90
C ILE A 28 -5.25 3.52 -2.37
N VAL A 29 -4.91 2.25 -2.27
CA VAL A 29 -5.80 1.20 -1.76
C VAL A 29 -5.20 0.54 -0.53
N SER A 30 -5.95 0.46 0.56
CA SER A 30 -5.51 -0.25 1.77
C SER A 30 -6.69 -0.74 2.61
N GLY A 31 -6.40 -1.33 3.76
CA GLY A 31 -7.38 -2.09 4.53
C GLY A 31 -7.98 -1.39 5.75
N LEU A 32 -7.77 -0.10 5.96
CA LEU A 32 -8.21 0.64 7.15
C LEU A 32 -7.69 0.09 8.49
N ALA A 33 -6.74 -0.83 8.50
CA ALA A 33 -6.16 -1.36 9.73
C ALA A 33 -5.34 -0.30 10.48
N LEU A 34 -4.98 -0.59 11.72
CA LEU A 34 -4.03 0.23 12.47
C LEU A 34 -2.66 0.25 11.80
N GLY A 35 -1.88 1.28 12.07
CA GLY A 35 -0.49 1.40 11.62
C GLY A 35 -0.40 1.87 10.17
N THR A 36 0.16 1.06 9.29
CA THR A 36 0.48 1.46 7.91
C THR A 36 -0.75 1.83 7.10
N ASP A 37 -1.84 1.07 7.20
CA ASP A 37 -3.05 1.30 6.39
C ASP A 37 -3.64 2.68 6.66
N ILE A 38 -3.87 3.01 7.93
CA ILE A 38 -4.44 4.32 8.29
C ILE A 38 -3.45 5.46 8.01
N CYS A 39 -2.13 5.22 8.12
CA CYS A 39 -1.11 6.18 7.75
C CYS A 39 -1.20 6.49 6.25
N ALA A 40 -1.24 5.48 5.40
CA ALA A 40 -1.36 5.64 3.95
C ALA A 40 -2.63 6.41 3.55
N HIS A 41 -3.78 6.04 4.11
CA HIS A 41 -5.05 6.74 3.81
C HIS A 41 -5.04 8.20 4.25
N LYS A 42 -4.53 8.51 5.45
CA LYS A 42 -4.44 9.89 5.94
C LYS A 42 -3.53 10.72 5.05
N THR A 43 -2.34 10.21 4.74
CA THR A 43 -1.41 10.90 3.85
C THR A 43 -1.99 11.09 2.45
N ALA A 44 -2.72 10.10 1.91
CA ALA A 44 -3.39 10.23 0.63
C ALA A 44 -4.38 11.40 0.62
N LEU A 45 -5.29 11.47 1.61
CA LEU A 45 -6.24 12.58 1.71
C LEU A 45 -5.56 13.94 1.89
N GLU A 46 -4.52 14.01 2.73
CA GLU A 46 -3.75 15.24 2.99
C GLU A 46 -3.00 15.72 1.74
N SER A 47 -2.59 14.78 0.89
CA SER A 47 -1.88 15.05 -0.37
C SER A 47 -2.81 15.19 -1.59
N GLY A 48 -4.14 15.12 -1.40
CA GLY A 48 -5.11 15.22 -2.48
C GLY A 48 -5.11 14.04 -3.45
N LEU A 49 -4.73 12.85 -2.97
CA LEU A 49 -4.82 11.59 -3.71
C LEU A 49 -6.16 10.89 -3.43
N PRO A 50 -6.77 10.25 -4.44
CA PRO A 50 -7.91 9.37 -4.22
C PRO A 50 -7.49 8.14 -3.41
N THR A 51 -8.40 7.64 -2.56
CA THR A 51 -8.09 6.44 -1.78
C THR A 51 -9.32 5.57 -1.53
N ILE A 52 -9.12 4.25 -1.56
CA ILE A 52 -10.14 3.24 -1.30
C ILE A 52 -9.79 2.43 -0.06
N GLY A 53 -10.68 2.46 0.93
CA GLY A 53 -10.63 1.58 2.08
C GLY A 53 -11.38 0.28 1.80
N VAL A 54 -10.66 -0.85 1.77
CA VAL A 54 -11.28 -2.17 1.63
C VAL A 54 -11.60 -2.72 3.01
N MET A 55 -12.87 -3.03 3.29
CA MET A 55 -13.33 -3.50 4.59
C MET A 55 -13.40 -5.02 4.66
N ALA A 56 -13.30 -5.58 5.86
CA ALA A 56 -13.43 -7.01 6.15
C ALA A 56 -14.70 -7.31 6.97
N THR A 57 -15.68 -6.42 6.89
CA THR A 57 -16.95 -6.40 7.62
C THR A 57 -18.05 -6.00 6.66
N GLY A 58 -19.31 -6.11 7.08
CA GLY A 58 -20.42 -5.49 6.35
C GLY A 58 -20.22 -3.97 6.19
N PRO A 59 -20.84 -3.34 5.19
CA PRO A 59 -20.60 -1.95 4.81
C PRO A 59 -20.95 -0.94 5.91
N GLU A 60 -21.82 -1.28 6.85
CA GLU A 60 -22.23 -0.46 7.98
C GLU A 60 -21.24 -0.48 9.15
N THR A 61 -20.28 -1.40 9.15
CA THR A 61 -19.37 -1.62 10.28
C THR A 61 -17.93 -1.31 9.93
N VAL A 62 -17.40 -0.19 10.43
CA VAL A 62 -15.98 0.15 10.30
C VAL A 62 -15.17 -0.51 11.41
N TYR A 63 -14.14 -1.27 11.04
CA TYR A 63 -13.20 -1.86 12.00
C TYR A 63 -11.75 -1.53 11.63
N PRO A 64 -10.91 -1.10 12.60
CA PRO A 64 -11.22 -0.89 14.01
C PRO A 64 -12.15 0.30 14.22
N PHE A 65 -13.00 0.23 15.23
CA PHE A 65 -14.05 1.23 15.48
C PHE A 65 -13.51 2.65 15.64
N ARG A 66 -12.30 2.82 16.17
CA ARG A 66 -11.62 4.12 16.29
C ARG A 66 -11.37 4.82 14.95
N HIS A 67 -11.49 4.13 13.81
CA HIS A 67 -11.34 4.71 12.49
C HIS A 67 -12.68 5.12 11.85
N ARG A 68 -13.79 5.05 12.59
CA ARG A 68 -15.12 5.37 12.08
C ARG A 68 -15.20 6.78 11.53
N ASP A 69 -14.79 7.78 12.30
CA ASP A 69 -14.86 9.19 11.88
C ASP A 69 -13.96 9.45 10.67
N PHE A 70 -12.79 8.80 10.64
CA PHE A 70 -11.91 8.87 9.49
C PHE A 70 -12.53 8.21 8.25
N ALA A 71 -13.12 7.04 8.40
CA ALA A 71 -13.80 6.33 7.30
C ALA A 71 -15.00 7.14 6.79
N GLU A 72 -15.74 7.81 7.67
CA GLU A 72 -16.82 8.70 7.29
C GLU A 72 -16.33 9.90 6.48
N ARG A 73 -15.23 10.53 6.90
CA ARG A 73 -14.58 11.58 6.12
C ARG A 73 -14.08 11.06 4.77
N LEU A 74 -13.51 9.86 4.73
CA LEU A 74 -12.97 9.26 3.52
C LEU A 74 -14.06 9.07 2.47
N TRP A 75 -15.14 8.37 2.77
CA TRP A 75 -16.18 8.09 1.78
C TRP A 75 -16.96 9.32 1.32
N ARG A 76 -16.96 10.43 2.10
CA ARG A 76 -17.53 11.72 1.70
C ARG A 76 -16.58 12.53 0.82
N THR A 77 -15.31 12.15 0.72
CA THR A 77 -14.33 12.87 -0.10
C THR A 77 -14.45 12.42 -1.56
N PRO A 78 -14.62 13.34 -2.53
CA PRO A 78 -14.69 13.00 -3.95
C PRO A 78 -13.48 12.18 -4.40
N GLY A 79 -13.72 11.12 -5.18
CA GLY A 79 -12.68 10.20 -5.65
C GLY A 79 -12.27 9.12 -4.64
N CYS A 80 -12.85 9.15 -3.43
CA CYS A 80 -12.58 8.14 -2.40
C CYS A 80 -13.77 7.22 -2.20
N ALA A 81 -13.53 6.01 -1.68
CA ALA A 81 -14.58 5.04 -1.41
C ALA A 81 -14.25 4.07 -0.27
N LEU A 82 -15.29 3.49 0.30
CA LEU A 82 -15.22 2.28 1.10
C LEU A 82 -15.87 1.14 0.33
N ILE A 83 -15.18 0.00 0.25
CA ILE A 83 -15.70 -1.18 -0.44
C ILE A 83 -15.63 -2.40 0.46
N SER A 84 -16.58 -3.30 0.30
CA SER A 84 -16.63 -4.60 0.97
C SER A 84 -17.27 -5.64 0.06
N ASP A 85 -16.85 -6.90 0.18
CA ASP A 85 -17.50 -8.06 -0.43
C ASP A 85 -18.32 -8.85 0.57
N TYR A 86 -18.51 -8.32 1.78
CA TYR A 86 -19.31 -8.94 2.81
C TYR A 86 -20.72 -8.31 2.88
N PRO A 87 -21.76 -9.14 3.10
CA PRO A 87 -23.12 -8.62 3.27
C PRO A 87 -23.25 -7.80 4.57
N PRO A 88 -24.28 -6.93 4.67
CA PRO A 88 -24.63 -6.26 5.91
C PRO A 88 -24.75 -7.22 7.09
N GLY A 89 -24.40 -6.76 8.30
CA GLY A 89 -24.41 -7.59 9.51
C GLY A 89 -23.17 -8.45 9.70
N THR A 90 -22.23 -8.46 8.76
CA THR A 90 -21.00 -9.27 8.89
C THR A 90 -20.04 -8.70 9.94
N ALA A 91 -19.78 -9.50 10.99
CA ALA A 91 -18.88 -9.14 12.08
C ALA A 91 -17.38 -9.20 11.68
N PRO A 92 -16.49 -8.46 12.39
CA PRO A 92 -15.05 -8.44 12.12
C PRO A 92 -14.34 -9.71 12.64
N LEU A 93 -14.36 -10.79 11.88
CA LEU A 93 -13.68 -12.04 12.20
C LEU A 93 -12.26 -12.06 11.59
N ALA A 94 -11.31 -12.69 12.29
CA ALA A 94 -9.91 -12.78 11.85
C ALA A 94 -9.76 -13.32 10.42
N LEU A 95 -10.56 -14.33 10.05
CA LEU A 95 -10.57 -14.91 8.72
C LEU A 95 -11.00 -13.92 7.62
N HIS A 96 -11.91 -13.02 7.94
CA HIS A 96 -12.40 -12.02 6.99
C HIS A 96 -11.29 -11.04 6.57
N PHE A 97 -10.42 -10.65 7.50
CA PHE A 97 -9.26 -9.79 7.18
C PHE A 97 -8.27 -10.50 6.23
N LEU A 98 -8.07 -11.79 6.40
CA LEU A 98 -7.22 -12.58 5.52
C LEU A 98 -7.83 -12.70 4.12
N ARG A 99 -9.12 -13.01 4.04
CA ARG A 99 -9.85 -13.14 2.76
C ARG A 99 -9.95 -11.82 2.02
N ARG A 100 -10.23 -10.71 2.72
CA ARG A 100 -10.30 -9.37 2.16
C ARG A 100 -9.00 -8.96 1.44
N ASN A 101 -7.84 -9.39 1.93
CA ASN A 101 -6.54 -9.00 1.36
C ASN A 101 -6.39 -9.38 -0.12
N ARG A 102 -7.11 -10.40 -0.60
CA ARG A 102 -7.17 -10.75 -2.03
C ARG A 102 -7.70 -9.60 -2.90
N ILE A 103 -8.65 -8.83 -2.36
CA ILE A 103 -9.21 -7.69 -3.08
C ILE A 103 -8.17 -6.60 -3.21
N ILE A 104 -7.47 -6.24 -2.13
CA ILE A 104 -6.39 -5.26 -2.17
C ILE A 104 -5.32 -5.69 -3.18
N ALA A 105 -4.84 -6.93 -3.07
CA ALA A 105 -3.81 -7.46 -3.96
C ALA A 105 -4.24 -7.52 -5.44
N GLY A 106 -5.53 -7.80 -5.69
CA GLY A 106 -6.04 -8.02 -7.04
C GLY A 106 -6.37 -6.75 -7.80
N ILE A 107 -6.89 -5.71 -7.13
CA ILE A 107 -7.28 -4.45 -7.77
C ILE A 107 -6.12 -3.46 -7.96
N CYS A 108 -4.98 -3.69 -7.27
CA CYS A 108 -3.80 -2.85 -7.41
C CYS A 108 -2.85 -3.41 -8.46
N ASP A 109 -2.25 -2.54 -9.26
CA ASP A 109 -1.17 -2.91 -10.18
C ASP A 109 0.12 -3.17 -9.40
N THR A 110 0.34 -2.41 -8.33
CA THR A 110 1.53 -2.47 -7.50
C THR A 110 1.19 -2.53 -6.02
N THR A 111 1.91 -3.36 -5.27
CA THR A 111 1.81 -3.46 -3.81
C THR A 111 3.11 -3.00 -3.16
N VAL A 112 3.05 -2.04 -2.24
CA VAL A 112 4.21 -1.57 -1.47
C VAL A 112 4.07 -2.03 -0.02
N LEU A 113 4.99 -2.87 0.44
CA LEU A 113 5.06 -3.34 1.82
C LEU A 113 6.06 -2.49 2.62
N ILE A 114 5.56 -1.66 3.53
CA ILE A 114 6.40 -0.76 4.34
C ILE A 114 7.05 -1.51 5.51
N GLU A 115 6.28 -2.27 6.28
CA GLU A 115 6.77 -3.08 7.39
C GLU A 115 5.92 -4.33 7.57
N SER A 116 6.54 -5.43 7.93
CA SER A 116 5.84 -6.65 8.35
C SER A 116 6.74 -7.57 9.17
N LYS A 117 6.16 -8.17 10.20
CA LYS A 117 6.73 -9.37 10.81
C LYS A 117 6.64 -10.53 9.80
N ILE A 118 7.46 -11.57 9.97
CA ILE A 118 7.47 -12.75 9.08
C ILE A 118 6.09 -13.40 8.92
N LYS A 119 5.28 -13.42 9.98
CA LYS A 119 3.89 -13.94 9.97
C LYS A 119 2.85 -12.81 9.93
N GLY A 120 3.18 -11.64 9.41
CA GLY A 120 2.27 -10.50 9.32
C GLY A 120 1.28 -10.60 8.16
N GLY A 121 0.12 -9.93 8.28
CA GLY A 121 -0.90 -9.88 7.23
C GLY A 121 -0.40 -9.28 5.91
N GLY A 122 0.52 -8.31 5.97
CA GLY A 122 1.14 -7.71 4.78
C GLY A 122 1.92 -8.73 3.94
N MET A 123 2.56 -9.72 4.57
CA MET A 123 3.23 -10.83 3.86
C MET A 123 2.27 -11.60 2.96
N MET A 124 1.06 -11.89 3.48
CA MET A 124 0.03 -12.59 2.71
C MET A 124 -0.43 -11.74 1.52
N THR A 125 -0.72 -10.46 1.74
CA THR A 125 -1.12 -9.55 0.67
C THR A 125 -0.06 -9.47 -0.43
N SER A 126 1.21 -9.32 -0.05
CA SER A 126 2.33 -9.24 -1.00
C SER A 126 2.49 -10.54 -1.81
N ARG A 127 2.37 -11.71 -1.16
CA ARG A 127 2.44 -12.99 -1.87
C ARG A 127 1.25 -13.22 -2.81
N LEU A 128 0.05 -12.77 -2.41
CA LEU A 128 -1.11 -12.80 -3.30
C LEU A 128 -0.90 -11.88 -4.51
N ALA A 129 -0.43 -10.65 -4.32
CA ALA A 129 -0.12 -9.74 -5.40
C ALA A 129 0.89 -10.35 -6.38
N PHE A 130 1.97 -10.91 -5.87
CA PHE A 130 2.97 -11.62 -6.68
C PHE A 130 2.35 -12.80 -7.47
N SER A 131 1.48 -13.60 -6.82
CA SER A 131 0.80 -14.71 -7.49
C SER A 131 -0.20 -14.27 -8.57
N TYR A 132 -0.66 -13.03 -8.50
CA TYR A 132 -1.50 -12.38 -9.51
C TYR A 132 -0.69 -11.66 -10.60
N SER A 133 0.63 -11.87 -10.63
CA SER A 133 1.57 -11.19 -11.55
C SER A 133 1.51 -9.66 -11.41
N ARG A 134 1.35 -9.17 -10.17
CA ARG A 134 1.42 -7.76 -9.83
C ARG A 134 2.78 -7.42 -9.25
N ASP A 135 3.25 -6.21 -9.46
CA ASP A 135 4.51 -5.76 -8.92
C ASP A 135 4.45 -5.63 -7.40
N VAL A 136 5.51 -6.02 -6.73
CA VAL A 136 5.62 -5.94 -5.29
C VAL A 136 6.92 -5.26 -4.91
N TYR A 137 6.83 -4.21 -4.10
CA TYR A 137 7.98 -3.52 -3.50
C TYR A 137 7.95 -3.70 -1.99
N ALA A 138 9.11 -3.82 -1.39
CA ALA A 138 9.23 -3.90 0.07
C ALA A 138 10.32 -2.95 0.57
N LEU A 139 10.00 -2.18 1.60
CA LEU A 139 10.95 -1.29 2.25
C LEU A 139 11.99 -2.12 2.99
N PRO A 140 13.29 -2.07 2.60
CA PRO A 140 14.33 -2.75 3.35
C PRO A 140 14.51 -2.09 4.72
N GLY A 141 14.93 -2.88 5.70
CA GLY A 141 15.21 -2.35 7.03
C GLY A 141 16.24 -3.19 7.77
N ARG A 142 16.45 -2.86 9.04
CA ARG A 142 17.47 -3.54 9.85
C ARG A 142 17.15 -5.02 10.01
N ILE A 143 18.19 -5.87 9.98
CA ILE A 143 18.03 -7.32 10.10
C ILE A 143 17.59 -7.75 11.50
N ASP A 144 17.91 -6.97 12.52
CA ASP A 144 17.53 -7.17 13.92
C ASP A 144 16.16 -6.56 14.29
N ASP A 145 15.55 -5.77 13.40
CA ASP A 145 14.19 -5.24 13.63
C ASP A 145 13.13 -6.23 13.15
N ILE A 146 12.32 -6.71 14.09
CA ILE A 146 11.24 -7.66 13.83
C ILE A 146 10.21 -7.15 12.80
N ARG A 147 10.01 -5.81 12.68
CA ARG A 147 9.10 -5.19 11.74
C ARG A 147 9.62 -5.20 10.31
N SER A 148 10.95 -5.26 10.15
CA SER A 148 11.62 -5.28 8.84
C SER A 148 11.84 -6.71 8.32
N GLN A 149 11.79 -7.72 9.19
CA GLN A 149 12.11 -9.10 8.83
C GLN A 149 11.24 -9.66 7.70
N GLY A 150 9.95 -9.31 7.66
CA GLY A 150 9.04 -9.72 6.59
C GLY A 150 9.43 -9.10 5.24
N CYS A 151 9.69 -7.80 5.20
CA CYS A 151 10.15 -7.10 4.00
C CYS A 151 11.47 -7.69 3.48
N ASN A 152 12.48 -7.79 4.34
CA ASN A 152 13.79 -8.36 3.99
C ASN A 152 13.66 -9.81 3.48
N ARG A 153 12.72 -10.58 4.03
CA ARG A 153 12.45 -11.94 3.57
C ARG A 153 11.86 -11.98 2.17
N LEU A 154 10.87 -11.14 1.85
CA LEU A 154 10.27 -11.08 0.50
C LEU A 154 11.30 -10.64 -0.55
N ILE A 155 12.16 -9.69 -0.20
CA ILE A 155 13.27 -9.25 -1.07
C ILE A 155 14.23 -10.42 -1.34
N ARG A 156 14.68 -11.13 -0.28
CA ARG A 156 15.54 -12.29 -0.43
C ARG A 156 14.92 -13.41 -1.28
N GLU A 157 13.61 -13.63 -1.16
CA GLU A 157 12.87 -14.65 -1.91
C GLU A 157 12.51 -14.20 -3.33
N LYS A 158 12.89 -12.99 -3.73
CA LYS A 158 12.56 -12.37 -5.03
C LYS A 158 11.04 -12.29 -5.30
N VAL A 159 10.25 -12.18 -4.24
CA VAL A 159 8.81 -11.89 -4.29
C VAL A 159 8.57 -10.40 -4.36
N ALA A 160 9.49 -9.61 -3.82
CA ALA A 160 9.43 -8.15 -3.85
C ALA A 160 10.76 -7.56 -4.29
N GLU A 161 10.71 -6.47 -5.03
CA GLU A 161 11.84 -5.59 -5.28
C GLU A 161 12.07 -4.68 -4.06
N PRO A 162 13.33 -4.33 -3.75
CA PRO A 162 13.60 -3.40 -2.67
C PRO A 162 13.14 -1.99 -3.04
N LEU A 163 12.42 -1.32 -2.13
CA LEU A 163 12.13 0.10 -2.23
C LEU A 163 13.36 0.88 -1.78
N THR A 164 14.24 1.23 -2.71
CA THR A 164 15.53 1.89 -2.46
C THR A 164 15.44 3.40 -2.46
N SER A 165 14.54 3.96 -3.28
CA SER A 165 14.19 5.37 -3.29
C SER A 165 12.74 5.54 -3.74
N VAL A 166 12.18 6.73 -3.48
CA VAL A 166 10.83 7.06 -3.97
C VAL A 166 10.88 7.38 -5.45
N GLU A 167 11.95 7.97 -5.91
CA GLU A 167 12.20 8.31 -7.31
C GLU A 167 12.23 7.06 -8.18
N ASP A 168 12.94 6.01 -7.76
CA ASP A 168 12.98 4.72 -8.46
C ASP A 168 11.58 4.08 -8.54
N LEU A 169 10.80 4.19 -7.47
CA LEU A 169 9.40 3.70 -7.48
C LEU A 169 8.56 4.48 -8.49
N LEU A 170 8.62 5.82 -8.52
CA LEU A 170 7.90 6.64 -9.47
C LEU A 170 8.30 6.34 -10.92
N ASP A 171 9.59 6.13 -11.18
CA ASP A 171 10.10 5.75 -12.49
C ASP A 171 9.59 4.37 -12.92
N SER A 172 9.62 3.40 -12.03
CA SER A 172 9.14 2.03 -12.31
C SER A 172 7.63 1.98 -12.57
N LEU A 173 6.87 2.86 -11.93
CA LEU A 173 5.43 3.02 -12.15
C LEU A 173 5.09 3.86 -13.40
N GLY A 174 6.09 4.42 -14.09
CA GLY A 174 5.87 5.33 -15.22
C GLY A 174 5.24 6.66 -14.82
N LEU A 175 5.32 7.04 -13.55
CA LEU A 175 4.68 8.24 -12.99
C LEU A 175 5.58 9.49 -12.99
N ASN A 176 6.87 9.34 -13.28
CA ASN A 176 7.77 10.48 -13.44
C ASN A 176 7.58 11.13 -14.81
N SER A 177 7.19 12.39 -14.81
CA SER A 177 7.01 13.23 -16.02
C SER A 177 8.33 13.65 -16.67
N ARG A 178 9.45 13.00 -16.38
CA ARG A 178 10.68 13.18 -17.14
C ARG A 178 10.51 12.44 -18.47
N VAL A 179 10.11 13.18 -19.51
CA VAL A 179 10.44 12.81 -20.87
C VAL A 179 11.92 12.46 -20.87
N THR A 180 12.22 11.19 -20.82
CA THR A 180 13.57 10.69 -20.96
C THR A 180 13.95 11.02 -22.40
N ALA A 181 14.60 12.14 -22.61
CA ALA A 181 15.37 12.36 -23.82
C ALA A 181 16.33 11.16 -23.89
N ARG A 182 15.96 10.14 -24.67
CA ARG A 182 16.85 9.04 -24.99
C ARG A 182 18.08 9.70 -25.61
N LYS A 183 19.16 9.77 -24.85
CA LYS A 183 20.47 10.07 -25.41
C LYS A 183 20.78 8.90 -26.33
N ILE A 184 20.49 9.11 -27.61
CA ILE A 184 20.98 8.25 -28.67
C ILE A 184 22.47 8.50 -28.69
N CYS A 185 23.24 7.54 -28.18
CA CYS A 185 24.68 7.54 -28.37
C CYS A 185 24.94 7.22 -29.85
N THR A 186 25.10 8.24 -30.66
CA THR A 186 25.69 8.10 -32.00
C THR A 186 27.15 7.77 -31.79
N ARG A 187 27.55 6.51 -31.91
CA ARG A 187 28.92 6.15 -32.14
C ARG A 187 29.21 6.53 -33.59
N ASP A 188 30.02 7.57 -33.76
CA ASP A 188 30.65 7.84 -35.05
C ASP A 188 31.55 6.65 -35.40
N ILE A 189 31.36 6.18 -36.62
CA ILE A 189 32.19 5.16 -37.30
C ILE A 189 33.49 5.83 -37.73
#